data_b698b96fc49a51ef4241f8c93f83f052
#
_entry.id   b698b96fc49a51ef4241f8c93f83f052
#
_cell.length_a   1.000
_cell.length_b   1.000
_cell.length_c   1.000
_cell.angle_alpha   90.00
_cell.angle_beta   90.00
_cell.angle_gamma   90.00
#
_symmetry.space_group_name_H-M   'P 1'
#
loop_
_entity.id
_entity.type
_entity.pdbx_description
1 polymer ?
#
loop_
_entity_poly.entity_id
_entity_poly.type
_entity_poly.pdbx_seq_one_letter_code
_entity_poly.pdbx_strand_id
1 'polypeptide(L)'
;MIKNEIEILIPTFNEEGNIEKVIKELNHEGYKNITLLDANSTDQTVTIARQFNCRIIVDEPNIKGFGYSVINGLNKLNLKYFCIFDGD
;
A
#
# COMPACT_ATOMS: atom_id res chain seq x y z
N MET A 1 4.28 1.10 21.22
CA MET A 1 2.92 1.39 20.76
C MET A 1 2.54 0.42 19.67
N ILE A 2 1.32 -0.06 19.75
CA ILE A 2 0.85 -1.04 18.78
C ILE A 2 0.83 -0.50 17.34
N LYS A 3 0.63 0.82 17.16
CA LYS A 3 0.61 1.42 15.83
C LYS A 3 1.91 1.26 15.08
N ASN A 4 3.04 1.18 15.79
CA ASN A 4 4.33 0.98 15.14
C ASN A 4 4.53 -0.46 14.68
N GLU A 5 3.68 -1.37 15.14
CA GLU A 5 3.76 -2.78 14.78
C GLU A 5 2.74 -3.14 13.70
N ILE A 6 1.88 -2.20 13.34
CA ILE A 6 0.85 -2.45 12.34
C ILE A 6 1.34 -1.98 10.98
N GLU A 7 1.29 -2.88 10.03
CA GLU A 7 1.57 -2.53 8.64
C GLU A 7 0.24 -2.27 7.94
N ILE A 8 0.13 -1.11 7.31
CA ILE A 8 -1.07 -0.78 6.54
C ILE A 8 -0.83 -1.19 5.10
N LEU A 9 -1.67 -2.07 4.60
CA LEU A 9 -1.58 -2.53 3.21
C LEU A 9 -2.66 -1.84 2.40
N ILE A 10 -2.26 -1.13 1.36
CA ILE A 10 -3.19 -0.38 0.53
C ILE A 10 -3.14 -0.93 -0.90
N PRO A 11 -4.17 -1.69 -1.31
CA PRO A 11 -4.26 -2.11 -2.71
C PRO A 11 -4.51 -0.89 -3.58
N THR A 12 -3.74 -0.72 -4.64
CA THR A 12 -3.87 0.44 -5.51
C THR A 12 -3.88 0.06 -6.98
N PHE A 13 -4.62 0.85 -7.75
CA PHE A 13 -4.55 0.83 -9.19
C PHE A 13 -5.00 2.19 -9.70
N ASN A 14 -4.05 2.97 -10.22
CA ASN A 14 -4.32 4.31 -10.77
C ASN A 14 -5.07 5.21 -9.78
N GLU A 15 -4.46 5.41 -8.62
CA GLU A 15 -5.01 6.22 -7.54
C GLU A 15 -4.29 7.54 -7.37
N GLU A 16 -3.64 8.07 -8.41
CA GLU A 16 -2.80 9.25 -8.24
C GLU A 16 -3.57 10.47 -7.69
N GLY A 17 -4.87 10.54 -7.96
CA GLY A 17 -5.67 11.67 -7.48
C GLY A 17 -6.05 11.58 -6.01
N ASN A 18 -5.78 10.46 -5.35
CA ASN A 18 -6.23 10.23 -3.99
C ASN A 18 -5.16 9.71 -3.06
N ILE A 19 -4.11 9.09 -3.59
CA ILE A 19 -3.16 8.35 -2.74
C ILE A 19 -2.41 9.25 -1.76
N GLU A 20 -2.05 10.46 -2.17
CA GLU A 20 -1.34 11.38 -1.29
C GLU A 20 -2.18 11.70 -0.06
N LYS A 21 -3.46 12.00 -0.27
CA LYS A 21 -4.36 12.33 0.83
C LYS A 21 -4.48 11.16 1.81
N VAL A 22 -4.63 9.95 1.29
CA VAL A 22 -4.77 8.76 2.13
C VAL A 22 -3.52 8.56 2.97
N ILE A 23 -2.34 8.66 2.36
CA ILE A 23 -1.08 8.47 3.07
C ILE A 23 -0.91 9.52 4.16
N LYS A 24 -1.21 10.77 3.84
CA LYS A 24 -1.08 11.85 4.82
C LYS A 24 -2.01 11.65 6.00
N GLU A 25 -3.23 11.22 5.75
CA GLU A 25 -4.19 10.96 6.82
C GLU A 25 -3.72 9.84 7.73
N LEU A 26 -3.20 8.76 7.14
CA LEU A 26 -2.69 7.65 7.92
C LEU A 26 -1.49 8.06 8.76
N ASN A 27 -0.57 8.82 8.16
CA ASN A 27 0.59 9.31 8.89
C ASN A 27 0.19 10.23 10.04
N HIS A 28 -0.82 11.06 9.81
CA HIS A 28 -1.32 11.95 10.86
C HIS A 28 -1.86 11.16 12.04
N GLU A 29 -2.51 10.02 11.77
CA GLU A 29 -3.04 9.16 12.82
C GLU A 29 -1.97 8.29 13.50
N GLY A 30 -0.74 8.39 13.05
CA GLY A 30 0.36 7.66 13.68
C GLY A 30 0.78 6.38 12.98
N TYR A 31 0.16 6.04 11.87
CA TYR A 31 0.53 4.85 11.10
C TYR A 31 1.63 5.21 10.12
N LYS A 32 2.83 4.73 10.38
CA LYS A 32 4.00 5.07 9.55
C LYS A 32 4.44 3.94 8.63
N ASN A 33 4.02 2.72 8.93
CA ASN A 33 4.42 1.56 8.13
C ASN A 33 3.34 1.30 7.09
N ILE A 34 3.55 1.81 5.89
CA ILE A 34 2.56 1.72 4.81
C ILE A 34 3.20 1.05 3.62
N THR A 35 2.50 0.06 3.06
CA THR A 35 2.92 -0.64 1.87
C THR A 35 1.78 -0.58 0.84
N LEU A 36 2.09 -0.15 -0.37
CA LEU A 36 1.15 -0.24 -1.47
C LEU A 36 1.29 -1.61 -2.12
N LEU A 37 0.15 -2.25 -2.32
CA LEU A 37 0.08 -3.48 -3.11
C LEU A 37 -0.46 -3.04 -4.48
N ASP A 38 0.45 -2.67 -5.38
CA ASP A 38 0.08 -1.99 -6.61
C ASP A 38 -0.15 -2.95 -7.76
N ALA A 39 -1.28 -2.81 -8.44
CA ALA A 39 -1.67 -3.67 -9.54
C ALA A 39 -1.22 -3.08 -10.89
N ASN A 40 0.06 -2.71 -10.96
CA ASN A 40 0.68 -2.14 -12.17
C ASN A 40 0.03 -0.83 -12.60
N SER A 41 -0.06 0.12 -11.69
CA SER A 41 -0.56 1.46 -12.03
C SER A 41 0.25 2.06 -13.16
N THR A 42 -0.46 2.71 -14.08
CA THR A 42 0.17 3.38 -15.22
C THR A 42 0.29 4.88 -15.00
N ASP A 43 -0.26 5.39 -13.92
CA ASP A 43 -0.19 6.81 -13.57
C ASP A 43 0.92 7.06 -12.53
N GLN A 44 0.83 8.16 -11.79
CA GLN A 44 1.86 8.56 -10.84
C GLN A 44 1.67 7.99 -9.43
N THR A 45 0.76 7.03 -9.27
CA THR A 45 0.46 6.45 -7.95
C THR A 45 1.71 6.02 -7.20
N VAL A 46 2.54 5.18 -7.82
CA VAL A 46 3.73 4.64 -7.17
C VAL A 46 4.75 5.74 -6.89
N THR A 47 4.93 6.65 -7.85
CA THR A 47 5.87 7.76 -7.68
C THR A 47 5.51 8.62 -6.48
N ILE A 48 4.21 8.94 -6.34
CA ILE A 48 3.74 9.73 -5.21
C ILE A 48 4.01 8.99 -3.90
N ALA A 49 3.65 7.71 -3.85
CA ALA A 49 3.81 6.93 -2.62
C ALA A 49 5.28 6.85 -2.19
N ARG A 50 6.20 6.73 -3.13
CA ARG A 50 7.63 6.68 -2.81
C ARG A 50 8.11 7.98 -2.17
N GLN A 51 7.52 9.10 -2.52
CA GLN A 51 7.88 10.38 -1.91
C GLN A 51 7.52 10.44 -0.43
N PHE A 52 6.61 9.58 0.01
CA PHE A 52 6.20 9.50 1.41
C PHE A 52 6.81 8.30 2.12
N ASN A 53 7.85 7.70 1.52
CA ASN A 53 8.57 6.57 2.11
C ASN A 53 7.73 5.32 2.28
N CYS A 54 6.72 5.13 1.44
CA CYS A 54 5.94 3.91 1.44
C CYS A 54 6.71 2.80 0.76
N ARG A 55 6.52 1.57 1.25
CA ARG A 55 7.02 0.39 0.58
C ARG A 55 6.08 0.07 -0.57
N ILE A 56 6.63 -0.39 -1.68
CA ILE A 56 5.81 -0.72 -2.86
C ILE A 56 6.04 -2.18 -3.24
N ILE A 57 4.95 -2.91 -3.39
CA ILE A 57 4.98 -4.27 -3.92
C ILE A 57 4.09 -4.25 -5.16
N VAL A 58 4.67 -4.59 -6.31
CA VAL A 58 3.95 -4.54 -7.58
C VAL A 58 3.62 -5.95 -8.03
N ASP A 59 2.40 -6.14 -8.54
CA ASP A 59 1.94 -7.44 -9.05
C ASP A 59 2.75 -7.89 -10.25
N GLU A 60 2.81 -9.20 -10.42
CA GLU A 60 3.36 -9.77 -11.65
C GLU A 60 2.46 -9.38 -12.81
N PRO A 61 3.05 -9.05 -13.97
CA PRO A 61 2.28 -8.53 -15.10
C PRO A 61 1.18 -9.46 -15.60
N ASN A 62 1.37 -10.76 -15.46
CA ASN A 62 0.44 -11.74 -16.02
C ASN A 62 -0.65 -12.17 -15.04
N ILE A 63 -0.61 -11.67 -13.82
CA ILE A 63 -1.55 -12.07 -12.79
C ILE A 63 -2.29 -10.82 -12.33
N LYS A 64 -3.60 -10.90 -12.35
CA LYS A 64 -4.43 -9.74 -12.10
C LYS A 64 -5.38 -10.00 -10.95
N GLY A 65 -5.82 -8.91 -10.36
CA GLY A 65 -6.86 -8.96 -9.38
C GLY A 65 -6.40 -8.58 -7.99
N PHE A 66 -7.32 -7.98 -7.30
CA PHE A 66 -7.12 -7.48 -5.95
C PHE A 66 -6.63 -8.59 -5.01
N GLY A 67 -7.27 -9.76 -5.10
CA GLY A 67 -6.93 -10.85 -4.20
C GLY A 67 -5.50 -11.33 -4.35
N TYR A 68 -5.01 -11.34 -5.59
CA TYR A 68 -3.64 -11.76 -5.81
C TYR A 68 -2.66 -10.75 -5.22
N SER A 69 -2.92 -9.46 -5.41
CA SER A 69 -2.05 -8.42 -4.85
C SER A 69 -1.94 -8.57 -3.34
N VAL A 70 -3.06 -8.78 -2.68
CA VAL A 70 -3.08 -8.94 -1.23
C VAL A 70 -2.27 -10.17 -0.82
N ILE A 71 -2.52 -11.31 -1.45
CA ILE A 71 -1.82 -12.55 -1.11
C ILE A 71 -0.32 -12.41 -1.37
N ASN A 72 0.04 -11.84 -2.51
CA ASN A 72 1.45 -11.65 -2.86
C ASN A 72 2.14 -10.75 -1.83
N GLY A 73 1.47 -9.69 -1.43
CA GLY A 73 2.01 -8.78 -0.42
C GLY A 73 2.22 -9.48 0.91
N LEU A 74 1.23 -10.24 1.35
CA LEU A 74 1.32 -10.95 2.62
C LEU A 74 2.48 -11.93 2.63
N ASN A 75 2.71 -12.62 1.51
CA ASN A 75 3.81 -13.57 1.41
C ASN A 75 5.18 -12.90 1.46
N LYS A 76 5.27 -11.65 1.03
CA LYS A 76 6.54 -10.93 0.99
C LYS A 76 6.84 -10.17 2.27
N LEU A 77 5.85 -9.96 3.11
CA LEU A 77 6.01 -9.21 4.35
C LEU A 77 6.14 -10.15 5.53
N ASN A 78 7.10 -9.86 6.39
CA ASN A 78 7.30 -10.62 7.60
C ASN A 78 6.81 -9.76 8.76
N LEU A 79 5.50 -9.72 8.92
CA LEU A 79 4.86 -8.79 9.83
C LEU A 79 4.21 -9.49 11.01
N LYS A 80 4.22 -8.81 12.14
CA LYS A 80 3.54 -9.28 13.33
C LYS A 80 2.03 -9.01 13.22
N TYR A 81 1.67 -7.84 12.74
CA TYR A 81 0.29 -7.42 12.54
C TYR A 81 0.17 -6.66 11.23
N PHE A 82 -0.98 -6.75 10.60
CA PHE A 82 -1.24 -5.95 9.40
C PHE A 82 -2.72 -5.62 9.33
N CYS A 83 -3.02 -4.63 8.52
CA CYS A 83 -4.38 -4.17 8.30
C CYS A 83 -4.51 -3.78 6.84
N ILE A 84 -5.60 -4.20 6.18
CA ILE A 84 -5.85 -3.83 4.80
C ILE A 84 -6.74 -2.58 4.80
N PHE A 85 -6.30 -1.59 4.06
CA PHE A 85 -6.99 -0.30 3.98
C PHE A 85 -7.34 0.01 2.55
N ASP A 86 -8.63 0.29 2.30
CA ASP A 86 -9.09 0.65 0.95
C ASP A 86 -8.70 2.10 0.68
N GLY A 87 -7.92 2.31 -0.39
CA GLY A 87 -7.43 3.65 -0.72
C GLY A 87 -8.42 4.53 -1.47
N ASP A 88 -9.58 4.01 -1.80
CA ASP A 88 -10.58 4.80 -2.53
C ASP A 88 -11.26 5.84 -1.64
#